data_f327c9a895332fb6413f33824f6a145e
#
_entry.id   f327c9a895332fb6413f33824f6a145e
#
_cell.length_a   1.000
_cell.length_b   1.000
_cell.length_c   1.000
_cell.angle_alpha   90.00
_cell.angle_beta   90.00
_cell.angle_gamma   90.00
#
_symmetry.space_group_name_H-M   'P 1'
#
loop_
_entity.id
_entity.type
_entity.pdbx_description
1 polymer ?
#
loop_
_entity_poly.entity_id
_entity_poly.type
_entity_poly.pdbx_seq_one_letter_code
_entity_poly.pdbx_strand_id
1 'polypeptide(L)'
;MTTRLPARAITGWTIWPGRNAALPIRALGIAWVAASALITAASAQAPKPGDPPEANNMRLVGYNDLQGRSAYQPTIHRQGDRWFAYIGHHGGTDATPKPINPLNGQPEFNGTSIVDVTDVAHPRYVAHIPGQEGAYEQGGAQMVRVCDGSQLPHGDPNAVYMLRTFGGQAHEIWDVTKPAEPTLLVRLGGLRDTHKSWWECDTGIAFLVSGAPDWRTRRMTQVYDLSDPVHPVKIRDFGLPGQEPGATGFVPTELHGPISTGPQGNRVYFGYGTNKGGVLQIVDRDKLLNGPKEPTAENLRYPVVGQLEMLPLNGAHTTYPLGKMPVAEFSKEKLGSVRDFVMIVDEEILNECQEPRQMVWFADTTVESRPMIVSSYTAPEASGNFCERGGRFGAHSSNESMAPVFYRKLAFISFFNAGVRAVDIRDPYHPKEVGFFIPSVTEATDKRCVKVDGQDRCKVAIQTNNVETDERGYIYIVDRANTGLHILELTGAARAIAGLPPN
;
A
#
# COMPACT_ATOMS: atom_id res chain seq x y z
N MET A 1 -20.22 -43.14 42.71
CA MET A 1 -20.18 -44.42 41.96
C MET A 1 -19.20 -44.23 40.80
N THR A 2 -18.03 -44.78 41.00
CA THR A 2 -16.86 -44.73 40.07
C THR A 2 -16.87 -46.02 39.24
N THR A 3 -16.84 -45.89 37.93
CA THR A 3 -16.56 -47.03 37.05
C THR A 3 -15.38 -46.70 36.12
N ARG A 4 -14.26 -47.38 36.40
CA ARG A 4 -13.07 -47.43 35.55
C ARG A 4 -13.30 -48.41 34.39
N LEU A 5 -12.85 -48.07 33.19
CA LEU A 5 -12.68 -49.00 32.06
C LEU A 5 -11.19 -49.34 31.89
N PRO A 6 -10.83 -50.57 31.50
CA PRO A 6 -9.47 -51.06 31.50
C PRO A 6 -8.71 -50.77 30.19
N ALA A 7 -7.38 -50.62 30.33
CA ALA A 7 -6.40 -50.49 29.25
C ALA A 7 -6.23 -51.83 28.52
N ARG A 8 -6.22 -51.85 27.19
CA ARG A 8 -5.77 -52.98 26.36
C ARG A 8 -4.33 -52.71 25.87
N ALA A 9 -3.48 -53.64 26.27
CA ALA A 9 -2.11 -53.75 25.73
C ALA A 9 -2.14 -54.38 24.32
N ILE A 10 -1.37 -53.83 23.39
CA ILE A 10 -1.11 -54.46 22.10
C ILE A 10 0.35 -54.92 22.13
N THR A 11 0.51 -56.22 22.12
CA THR A 11 1.81 -56.95 22.02
C THR A 11 2.06 -57.36 20.57
N GLY A 12 3.31 -57.26 20.13
CA GLY A 12 3.92 -58.25 19.27
C GLY A 12 4.16 -57.84 17.78
N TRP A 13 5.35 -57.38 17.48
CA TRP A 13 5.91 -57.48 16.14
C TRP A 13 6.98 -58.57 16.16
N THR A 14 6.75 -59.63 15.40
CA THR A 14 7.68 -60.75 15.16
C THR A 14 8.71 -60.38 14.06
N ILE A 15 9.98 -60.55 14.42
CA ILE A 15 11.13 -60.39 13.51
C ILE A 15 11.38 -61.72 12.79
N TRP A 16 11.45 -61.69 11.46
CA TRP A 16 11.89 -62.81 10.64
C TRP A 16 13.39 -62.69 10.35
N PRO A 17 14.18 -63.79 10.44
CA PRO A 17 15.58 -63.79 10.10
C PRO A 17 15.79 -64.08 8.59
N GLY A 18 16.36 -63.14 7.86
CA GLY A 18 16.81 -63.32 6.47
C GLY A 18 18.21 -63.92 6.41
N ARG A 19 18.37 -64.91 5.57
CA ARG A 19 19.62 -65.63 5.30
C ARG A 19 20.64 -64.77 4.54
N ASN A 20 21.89 -64.79 5.02
CA ASN A 20 23.06 -64.29 4.33
C ASN A 20 23.43 -65.11 3.08
N ALA A 21 23.52 -64.51 1.93
CA ALA A 21 24.26 -65.00 0.77
C ALA A 21 25.29 -63.94 0.36
N ALA A 22 26.55 -64.26 0.62
CA ALA A 22 27.67 -63.43 0.20
C ALA A 22 27.99 -63.67 -1.27
N LEU A 23 28.04 -62.63 -2.09
CA LEU A 23 28.63 -62.61 -3.43
C LEU A 23 29.82 -61.62 -3.42
N PRO A 24 30.95 -61.95 -4.05
CA PRO A 24 32.17 -61.13 -4.04
C PRO A 24 32.02 -59.94 -5.01
N ILE A 25 32.02 -58.72 -4.48
CA ILE A 25 32.09 -57.49 -5.27
C ILE A 25 33.56 -57.18 -5.58
N ARG A 26 33.92 -57.25 -6.88
CA ARG A 26 35.19 -56.74 -7.41
C ARG A 26 35.16 -55.18 -7.22
N ALA A 27 36.14 -54.67 -6.51
CA ALA A 27 36.38 -53.23 -6.36
C ALA A 27 36.85 -52.64 -7.70
N LEU A 28 35.96 -51.85 -8.35
CA LEU A 28 36.36 -50.83 -9.33
C LEU A 28 36.50 -49.54 -8.56
N GLY A 29 37.72 -49.07 -8.40
CA GLY A 29 38.01 -47.76 -7.82
C GLY A 29 37.59 -46.67 -8.80
N ILE A 30 36.49 -45.98 -8.48
CA ILE A 30 36.11 -44.68 -9.09
C ILE A 30 36.57 -43.61 -8.12
N ALA A 31 37.64 -42.91 -8.47
CA ALA A 31 38.10 -41.74 -7.77
C ALA A 31 37.07 -40.61 -8.00
N TRP A 32 36.26 -40.33 -6.99
CA TRP A 32 35.45 -39.10 -6.95
C TRP A 32 36.38 -37.94 -6.60
N VAL A 33 36.70 -37.10 -7.58
CA VAL A 33 37.25 -35.78 -7.33
C VAL A 33 36.08 -34.94 -6.82
N ALA A 34 36.01 -34.79 -5.51
CA ALA A 34 35.09 -33.82 -4.90
C ALA A 34 35.59 -32.42 -5.25
N ALA A 35 35.06 -31.83 -6.32
CA ALA A 35 35.15 -30.42 -6.55
C ALA A 35 34.22 -29.74 -5.54
N SER A 36 34.74 -29.40 -4.36
CA SER A 36 34.08 -28.50 -3.42
C SER A 36 34.01 -27.13 -4.09
N ALA A 37 32.92 -26.84 -4.81
CA ALA A 37 32.56 -25.49 -5.15
C ALA A 37 32.30 -24.76 -3.81
N LEU A 38 33.28 -24.02 -3.35
CA LEU A 38 33.07 -22.98 -2.35
C LEU A 38 32.07 -21.97 -2.97
N ILE A 39 30.80 -22.18 -2.71
CA ILE A 39 29.80 -21.10 -2.85
C ILE A 39 30.18 -20.11 -1.77
N THR A 40 31.08 -19.17 -2.11
CA THR A 40 31.22 -17.95 -1.35
C THR A 40 29.85 -17.29 -1.43
N ALA A 41 29.08 -17.32 -0.34
CA ALA A 41 27.96 -16.41 -0.17
C ALA A 41 28.55 -15.01 -0.37
N ALA A 42 28.31 -14.41 -1.54
CA ALA A 42 28.61 -13.02 -1.75
C ALA A 42 27.77 -12.30 -0.69
N SER A 43 28.40 -11.77 0.32
CA SER A 43 27.74 -10.82 1.22
C SER A 43 27.18 -9.73 0.32
N ALA A 44 25.87 -9.60 0.27
CA ALA A 44 25.23 -8.57 -0.55
C ALA A 44 25.77 -7.23 -0.07
N GLN A 45 26.65 -6.64 -0.86
CA GLN A 45 27.20 -5.33 -0.56
C GLN A 45 26.05 -4.33 -0.54
N ALA A 46 26.00 -3.46 0.49
CA ALA A 46 24.98 -2.42 0.55
C ALA A 46 25.01 -1.59 -0.75
N PRO A 47 23.85 -1.28 -1.36
CA PRO A 47 23.78 -0.50 -2.58
C PRO A 47 24.48 0.86 -2.43
N LYS A 48 25.14 1.32 -3.48
CA LYS A 48 25.85 2.61 -3.52
C LYS A 48 25.26 3.49 -4.62
N PRO A 49 25.35 4.84 -4.50
CA PRO A 49 25.00 5.73 -5.58
C PRO A 49 25.76 5.38 -6.86
N GLY A 50 25.02 5.26 -7.99
CA GLY A 50 25.57 4.85 -9.27
C GLY A 50 25.49 3.36 -9.59
N ASP A 51 25.14 2.50 -8.64
CA ASP A 51 24.80 1.10 -8.91
C ASP A 51 23.55 1.05 -9.81
N PRO A 52 23.44 0.10 -10.75
CA PRO A 52 22.24 -0.04 -11.56
C PRO A 52 21.05 -0.52 -10.72
N PRO A 53 19.81 -0.19 -11.11
CA PRO A 53 18.63 -0.75 -10.49
C PRO A 53 18.53 -2.25 -10.75
N GLU A 54 17.89 -2.98 -9.84
CA GLU A 54 17.57 -4.40 -10.04
C GLU A 54 16.17 -4.50 -10.65
N ALA A 55 16.01 -5.30 -11.70
CA ALA A 55 14.73 -5.42 -12.37
C ALA A 55 14.51 -6.80 -13.01
N ASN A 56 13.24 -7.21 -13.06
CA ASN A 56 12.78 -8.35 -13.83
C ASN A 56 11.40 -8.03 -14.42
N ASN A 57 11.22 -8.20 -15.73
CA ASN A 57 9.98 -7.89 -16.46
C ASN A 57 9.43 -6.48 -16.24
N MET A 58 10.27 -5.56 -15.78
CA MET A 58 9.99 -4.13 -15.61
C MET A 58 11.22 -3.33 -16.03
N ARG A 59 11.04 -2.12 -16.53
CA ARG A 59 12.14 -1.22 -16.83
C ARG A 59 11.80 0.22 -16.47
N LEU A 60 12.84 1.00 -16.18
CA LEU A 60 12.73 2.45 -15.98
C LEU A 60 12.51 3.13 -17.34
N VAL A 61 11.52 4.03 -17.38
CA VAL A 61 11.22 4.88 -18.55
C VAL A 61 11.59 6.32 -18.27
N GLY A 62 11.27 6.84 -17.08
CA GLY A 62 11.55 8.21 -16.70
C GLY A 62 11.81 8.34 -15.20
N TYR A 63 12.45 9.46 -14.86
CA TYR A 63 12.87 9.74 -13.49
C TYR A 63 12.79 11.24 -13.18
N ASN A 64 12.38 11.59 -11.96
CA ASN A 64 12.47 12.92 -11.40
C ASN A 64 12.92 12.84 -9.95
N ASP A 65 13.95 13.57 -9.55
CA ASP A 65 14.54 13.52 -8.21
C ASP A 65 13.64 14.09 -7.09
N LEU A 66 12.57 14.83 -7.46
CA LEU A 66 11.71 15.54 -6.54
C LEU A 66 12.48 16.40 -5.52
N GLN A 67 13.66 16.85 -5.87
CA GLN A 67 14.63 17.60 -5.04
C GLN A 67 14.99 16.88 -3.73
N GLY A 68 15.02 15.56 -3.73
CA GLY A 68 15.27 14.77 -2.53
C GLY A 68 14.18 14.91 -1.45
N ARG A 69 12.94 15.17 -1.84
CA ARG A 69 11.79 15.23 -0.92
C ARG A 69 11.29 13.82 -0.59
N SER A 70 11.01 13.57 0.69
CA SER A 70 10.43 12.30 1.17
C SER A 70 9.01 12.14 0.61
N ALA A 71 8.83 11.30 -0.43
CA ALA A 71 7.55 11.15 -1.09
C ALA A 71 6.70 10.03 -0.49
N TYR A 72 5.37 10.22 -0.52
CA TYR A 72 4.41 9.26 0.04
C TYR A 72 3.46 8.70 -1.02
N GLN A 73 2.53 9.50 -1.56
CA GLN A 73 1.48 9.03 -2.47
C GLN A 73 1.54 9.76 -3.81
N PRO A 74 1.73 9.05 -4.93
CA PRO A 74 1.46 9.61 -6.25
C PRO A 74 -0.02 9.46 -6.59
N THR A 75 -0.61 10.45 -7.26
CA THR A 75 -1.92 10.37 -7.92
C THR A 75 -1.74 10.84 -9.35
N ILE A 76 -2.08 9.99 -10.30
CA ILE A 76 -1.92 10.30 -11.72
C ILE A 76 -3.25 10.78 -12.28
N HIS A 77 -3.25 11.98 -12.86
CA HIS A 77 -4.47 12.58 -13.38
C HIS A 77 -4.26 13.16 -14.78
N ARG A 78 -5.25 12.98 -15.65
CA ARG A 78 -5.26 13.52 -16.99
C ARG A 78 -6.05 14.83 -17.03
N GLN A 79 -5.42 15.90 -17.50
CA GLN A 79 -6.07 17.20 -17.73
C GLN A 79 -6.00 17.55 -19.22
N GLY A 80 -7.10 17.41 -19.93
CA GLY A 80 -7.13 17.57 -21.38
C GLY A 80 -6.29 16.49 -22.09
N ASP A 81 -5.24 16.91 -22.80
CA ASP A 81 -4.29 16.03 -23.47
C ASP A 81 -3.00 15.79 -22.68
N ARG A 82 -2.89 16.36 -21.48
CA ARG A 82 -1.71 16.27 -20.62
C ARG A 82 -1.95 15.37 -19.42
N TRP A 83 -0.86 14.76 -18.93
CA TRP A 83 -0.86 13.92 -17.75
C TRP A 83 0.01 14.53 -16.67
N PHE A 84 -0.50 14.53 -15.44
CA PHE A 84 0.20 15.05 -14.28
C PHE A 84 0.26 14.02 -13.16
N ALA A 85 1.41 13.95 -12.51
CA ALA A 85 1.60 13.26 -11.25
C ALA A 85 1.55 14.29 -10.12
N TYR A 86 0.55 14.18 -9.26
CA TYR A 86 0.42 14.92 -8.01
C TYR A 86 1.02 14.06 -6.91
N ILE A 87 2.09 14.51 -6.28
CA ILE A 87 2.88 13.69 -5.36
C ILE A 87 2.86 14.32 -3.98
N GLY A 88 2.19 13.65 -3.03
CA GLY A 88 2.22 14.03 -1.63
C GLY A 88 3.55 13.63 -0.97
N HIS A 89 4.03 14.48 -0.07
CA HIS A 89 5.27 14.26 0.66
C HIS A 89 5.03 14.22 2.17
N HIS A 90 5.80 13.38 2.88
CA HIS A 90 6.01 13.52 4.31
C HIS A 90 6.76 14.81 4.64
N GLY A 91 6.80 15.21 5.89
CA GLY A 91 7.69 16.27 6.37
C GLY A 91 9.16 15.97 6.04
N GLY A 92 9.95 17.01 6.10
CA GLY A 92 11.38 16.90 5.82
C GLY A 92 12.11 16.01 6.83
N THR A 93 13.29 15.53 6.45
CA THR A 93 14.22 14.85 7.35
C THR A 93 15.12 15.88 8.04
N ASP A 94 15.81 15.49 9.13
CA ASP A 94 16.77 16.36 9.79
C ASP A 94 17.89 16.82 8.85
N ALA A 95 18.28 15.95 7.89
CA ALA A 95 19.30 16.26 6.90
C ALA A 95 18.80 17.23 5.81
N THR A 96 17.50 17.21 5.49
CA THR A 96 16.91 18.02 4.42
C THR A 96 15.54 18.53 4.86
N PRO A 97 15.46 19.45 5.84
CA PRO A 97 14.17 19.91 6.34
C PRO A 97 13.41 20.79 5.33
N LYS A 98 14.14 21.53 4.49
CA LYS A 98 13.59 22.45 3.47
C LYS A 98 14.40 22.37 2.18
N PRO A 99 14.11 21.41 1.30
CA PRO A 99 14.75 21.37 -0.03
C PRO A 99 14.48 22.65 -0.83
N ILE A 100 15.45 23.05 -1.65
CA ILE A 100 15.29 24.20 -2.56
C ILE A 100 14.29 23.85 -3.66
N ASN A 101 13.29 24.70 -3.86
CA ASN A 101 12.41 24.64 -5.00
C ASN A 101 13.12 25.23 -6.24
N PRO A 102 13.40 24.45 -7.29
CA PRO A 102 14.15 24.92 -8.46
C PRO A 102 13.37 25.97 -9.29
N LEU A 103 12.05 26.09 -9.11
CA LEU A 103 11.24 27.05 -9.86
C LEU A 103 11.39 28.49 -9.35
N ASN A 104 11.71 28.67 -8.06
CA ASN A 104 11.81 29.99 -7.44
C ASN A 104 13.09 30.21 -6.64
N GLY A 105 13.93 29.17 -6.47
CA GLY A 105 15.18 29.23 -5.72
C GLY A 105 15.02 29.33 -4.20
N GLN A 106 13.82 29.13 -3.65
CA GLN A 106 13.55 29.26 -2.22
C GLN A 106 13.53 27.91 -1.50
N PRO A 107 14.02 27.86 -0.24
CA PRO A 107 13.84 26.68 0.61
C PRO A 107 12.38 26.56 1.05
N GLU A 108 11.75 25.41 0.79
CA GLU A 108 10.35 25.16 1.10
C GLU A 108 10.16 23.85 1.87
N PHE A 109 9.23 23.86 2.85
CA PHE A 109 8.81 22.63 3.51
C PHE A 109 8.23 21.65 2.48
N ASN A 110 8.40 20.36 2.73
CA ASN A 110 7.76 19.32 1.94
C ASN A 110 6.24 19.54 1.91
N GLY A 111 5.61 19.18 0.81
CA GLY A 111 4.19 19.44 0.59
C GLY A 111 3.65 18.56 -0.55
N THR A 112 3.23 19.18 -1.65
CA THR A 112 2.78 18.47 -2.84
C THR A 112 3.58 18.94 -4.05
N SER A 113 4.24 18.02 -4.74
CA SER A 113 4.89 18.27 -6.04
C SER A 113 3.92 17.95 -7.17
N ILE A 114 3.91 18.79 -8.22
CA ILE A 114 3.17 18.54 -9.45
C ILE A 114 4.20 18.37 -10.58
N VAL A 115 4.16 17.21 -11.22
CA VAL A 115 5.08 16.82 -12.29
C VAL A 115 4.27 16.52 -13.54
N ASP A 116 4.61 17.16 -14.67
CA ASP A 116 4.09 16.82 -15.98
C ASP A 116 4.74 15.51 -16.45
N VAL A 117 3.93 14.49 -16.63
CA VAL A 117 4.32 13.15 -17.08
C VAL A 117 3.67 12.78 -18.41
N THR A 118 3.31 13.79 -19.20
CA THR A 118 2.79 13.61 -20.57
C THR A 118 3.81 12.86 -21.41
N ASP A 119 5.04 13.36 -21.44
CA ASP A 119 6.21 12.60 -21.90
C ASP A 119 6.84 11.89 -20.70
N VAL A 120 6.54 10.59 -20.56
CA VAL A 120 7.01 9.79 -19.42
C VAL A 120 8.53 9.64 -19.38
N ALA A 121 9.22 9.77 -20.52
CA ALA A 121 10.69 9.69 -20.58
C ALA A 121 11.36 10.95 -20.06
N HIS A 122 10.66 12.08 -20.09
CA HIS A 122 11.17 13.37 -19.67
C HIS A 122 10.18 14.07 -18.69
N PRO A 123 9.94 13.50 -17.51
CA PRO A 123 9.00 14.06 -16.53
C PRO A 123 9.49 15.45 -16.07
N ARG A 124 8.60 16.44 -16.15
CA ARG A 124 8.95 17.82 -15.91
C ARG A 124 8.28 18.37 -14.66
N TYR A 125 9.07 18.87 -13.74
CA TYR A 125 8.60 19.53 -12.52
C TYR A 125 7.84 20.83 -12.87
N VAL A 126 6.60 20.98 -12.35
CA VAL A 126 5.69 22.07 -12.74
C VAL A 126 5.41 23.02 -11.60
N ALA A 127 5.16 22.48 -10.40
CA ALA A 127 4.91 23.26 -9.21
C ALA A 127 5.25 22.48 -7.94
N HIS A 128 5.46 23.22 -6.86
CA HIS A 128 5.45 22.72 -5.50
C HIS A 128 4.54 23.57 -4.64
N ILE A 129 3.67 22.91 -3.89
CA ILE A 129 2.78 23.56 -2.93
C ILE A 129 3.30 23.18 -1.53
N PRO A 130 3.93 24.09 -0.79
CA PRO A 130 4.43 23.80 0.55
C PRO A 130 3.35 23.23 1.47
N GLY A 131 3.74 22.29 2.32
CA GLY A 131 2.90 21.69 3.35
C GLY A 131 3.20 22.25 4.74
N GLN A 132 2.72 21.55 5.74
CA GLN A 132 2.95 21.88 7.15
C GLN A 132 4.43 21.70 7.51
N GLU A 133 4.96 22.58 8.34
CA GLU A 133 6.23 22.38 9.02
C GLU A 133 6.14 21.15 9.95
N GLY A 134 7.19 20.35 9.97
CA GLY A 134 7.28 19.16 10.80
C GLY A 134 8.02 18.03 10.12
N ALA A 135 8.32 16.99 10.88
CA ALA A 135 8.98 15.78 10.40
C ALA A 135 7.98 14.64 10.17
N TYR A 136 8.31 13.70 9.30
CA TYR A 136 7.52 12.50 9.02
C TYR A 136 6.04 12.83 8.71
N GLU A 137 5.10 12.08 9.28
CA GLU A 137 3.66 12.23 9.07
C GLU A 137 3.05 13.50 9.69
N GLN A 138 3.75 14.17 10.59
CA GLN A 138 3.27 15.41 11.23
C GLN A 138 3.54 16.65 10.36
N GLY A 139 4.44 16.54 9.39
CA GLY A 139 4.73 17.59 8.42
C GLY A 139 4.30 17.24 7.01
N GLY A 140 4.56 18.16 6.08
CA GLY A 140 4.30 17.97 4.66
C GLY A 140 2.82 17.98 4.26
N ALA A 141 2.49 17.22 3.25
CA ALA A 141 1.14 16.98 2.72
C ALA A 141 1.12 15.62 2.01
N GLN A 142 1.08 14.55 2.79
CA GLN A 142 1.41 13.20 2.33
C GLN A 142 0.41 12.57 1.36
N MET A 143 -0.88 12.93 1.45
CA MET A 143 -1.94 12.29 0.66
C MET A 143 -2.60 13.27 -0.29
N VAL A 144 -2.87 12.81 -1.50
CA VAL A 144 -3.47 13.61 -2.58
C VAL A 144 -4.56 12.81 -3.29
N ARG A 145 -5.68 13.48 -3.61
CA ARG A 145 -6.73 13.01 -4.55
C ARG A 145 -7.09 14.15 -5.50
N VAL A 146 -7.43 13.82 -6.73
CA VAL A 146 -7.76 14.82 -7.77
C VAL A 146 -9.04 14.41 -8.46
N CYS A 147 -9.95 15.40 -8.66
CA CYS A 147 -11.20 15.23 -9.40
C CYS A 147 -11.39 16.35 -10.41
N ASP A 148 -11.88 16.02 -11.60
CA ASP A 148 -12.39 17.03 -12.53
C ASP A 148 -13.70 17.62 -11.97
N GLY A 149 -13.87 18.92 -12.06
CA GLY A 149 -15.10 19.58 -11.63
C GLY A 149 -16.32 19.15 -12.44
N SER A 150 -16.12 18.74 -13.69
CA SER A 150 -17.18 18.16 -14.53
C SER A 150 -17.70 16.81 -14.04
N GLN A 151 -16.94 16.11 -13.19
CA GLN A 151 -17.36 14.84 -12.57
C GLN A 151 -18.12 15.08 -11.27
N LEU A 152 -17.86 16.20 -10.58
CA LEU A 152 -18.49 16.56 -9.32
C LEU A 152 -19.90 17.12 -9.56
N PRO A 153 -20.92 16.71 -8.78
CA PRO A 153 -22.33 17.14 -8.99
C PRO A 153 -22.54 18.66 -9.02
N HIS A 154 -21.75 19.42 -8.27
CA HIS A 154 -21.86 20.89 -8.14
C HIS A 154 -20.51 21.59 -8.31
N GLY A 155 -19.52 20.91 -8.90
CA GLY A 155 -18.22 21.51 -9.24
C GLY A 155 -18.30 22.42 -10.46
N ASP A 156 -17.38 23.39 -10.59
CA ASP A 156 -17.20 24.10 -11.86
C ASP A 156 -16.69 23.12 -12.93
N PRO A 157 -17.43 22.88 -14.02
CA PRO A 157 -17.05 21.89 -15.02
C PRO A 157 -15.71 22.19 -15.74
N ASN A 158 -15.21 23.42 -15.63
CA ASN A 158 -13.93 23.81 -16.21
C ASN A 158 -12.76 23.71 -15.20
N ALA A 159 -13.04 23.45 -13.94
CA ALA A 159 -12.04 23.38 -12.90
C ALA A 159 -11.53 21.93 -12.66
N VAL A 160 -10.33 21.83 -12.08
CA VAL A 160 -9.78 20.61 -11.53
C VAL A 160 -9.44 20.86 -10.07
N TYR A 161 -9.92 19.99 -9.20
CA TYR A 161 -9.78 20.13 -7.75
C TYR A 161 -8.85 19.06 -7.17
N MET A 162 -8.02 19.47 -6.23
CA MET A 162 -7.13 18.59 -5.49
C MET A 162 -7.48 18.64 -4.00
N LEU A 163 -7.75 17.48 -3.42
CA LEU A 163 -7.87 17.26 -1.98
C LEU A 163 -6.52 16.74 -1.48
N ARG A 164 -5.96 17.37 -0.43
CA ARG A 164 -4.72 16.91 0.20
C ARG A 164 -4.76 17.03 1.72
N THR A 165 -3.86 16.33 2.41
CA THR A 165 -3.57 16.61 3.82
C THR A 165 -2.71 17.87 3.96
N PHE A 166 -2.73 18.49 5.15
CA PHE A 166 -1.79 19.54 5.54
C PHE A 166 -1.18 19.15 6.89
N GLY A 167 -0.01 18.51 6.84
CA GLY A 167 0.63 17.84 7.97
C GLY A 167 -0.33 16.88 8.68
N GLY A 168 -0.32 16.93 10.00
CA GLY A 168 -1.27 16.21 10.84
C GLY A 168 -2.49 17.05 11.26
N GLN A 169 -2.77 18.25 10.69
CA GLN A 169 -3.64 19.25 11.28
C GLN A 169 -4.91 19.56 10.48
N ALA A 170 -4.89 19.32 9.16
CA ALA A 170 -6.00 19.70 8.29
C ALA A 170 -6.06 18.86 7.01
N HIS A 171 -7.22 18.92 6.35
CA HIS A 171 -7.34 18.63 4.92
C HIS A 171 -7.56 19.94 4.16
N GLU A 172 -7.04 20.02 2.95
CA GLU A 172 -7.15 21.21 2.09
C GLU A 172 -7.72 20.84 0.74
N ILE A 173 -8.53 21.75 0.17
CA ILE A 173 -9.03 21.68 -1.20
C ILE A 173 -8.40 22.82 -1.98
N TRP A 174 -7.79 22.47 -3.11
CA TRP A 174 -7.08 23.38 -4.00
C TRP A 174 -7.70 23.36 -5.40
N ASP A 175 -7.74 24.50 -6.05
CA ASP A 175 -7.91 24.62 -7.50
C ASP A 175 -6.54 24.36 -8.15
N VAL A 176 -6.47 23.34 -9.00
CA VAL A 176 -5.30 22.96 -9.76
C VAL A 176 -5.59 22.92 -11.27
N THR A 177 -6.61 23.65 -11.71
CA THR A 177 -6.98 23.81 -13.13
C THR A 177 -5.79 24.24 -13.95
N LYS A 178 -4.96 25.13 -13.37
CA LYS A 178 -3.65 25.48 -13.87
C LYS A 178 -2.58 24.85 -12.96
N PRO A 179 -2.02 23.69 -13.31
CA PRO A 179 -1.10 22.97 -12.42
C PRO A 179 0.12 23.78 -11.97
N ALA A 180 0.53 24.81 -12.75
CA ALA A 180 1.64 25.69 -12.39
C ALA A 180 1.25 26.83 -11.42
N GLU A 181 -0.04 27.08 -11.23
CA GLU A 181 -0.59 28.19 -10.43
C GLU A 181 -1.69 27.71 -9.48
N PRO A 182 -1.41 26.74 -8.61
CA PRO A 182 -2.42 26.18 -7.70
C PRO A 182 -2.92 27.21 -6.69
N THR A 183 -4.21 27.19 -6.40
CA THR A 183 -4.87 28.15 -5.48
C THR A 183 -5.60 27.40 -4.37
N LEU A 184 -5.35 27.76 -3.10
CA LEU A 184 -6.07 27.23 -1.95
C LEU A 184 -7.52 27.75 -1.95
N LEU A 185 -8.49 26.85 -1.88
CA LEU A 185 -9.90 27.18 -1.78
C LEU A 185 -10.41 27.04 -0.35
N VAL A 186 -10.21 25.86 0.27
CA VAL A 186 -10.76 25.55 1.59
C VAL A 186 -9.73 24.80 2.43
N ARG A 187 -9.74 25.07 3.75
CA ARG A 187 -9.00 24.29 4.74
C ARG A 187 -9.96 23.78 5.82
N LEU A 188 -10.03 22.46 5.95
CA LEU A 188 -10.77 21.76 7.01
C LEU A 188 -9.80 21.51 8.16
N GLY A 189 -9.73 22.45 9.10
CA GLY A 189 -8.80 22.46 10.23
C GLY A 189 -9.40 21.94 11.53
N GLY A 190 -8.60 22.06 12.64
CA GLY A 190 -9.01 21.58 13.96
C GLY A 190 -8.93 20.07 14.11
N LEU A 191 -8.14 19.42 13.25
CA LEU A 191 -7.95 17.98 13.19
C LEU A 191 -6.58 17.60 13.80
N ARG A 192 -6.34 16.30 13.96
CA ARG A 192 -5.05 15.74 14.34
C ARG A 192 -4.76 14.50 13.51
N ASP A 193 -3.50 14.22 13.28
CA ASP A 193 -3.04 13.00 12.61
C ASP A 193 -3.74 12.73 11.28
N THR A 194 -4.06 13.79 10.49
CA THR A 194 -4.64 13.62 9.16
C THR A 194 -3.76 12.72 8.30
N HIS A 195 -4.40 11.83 7.53
CA HIS A 195 -3.67 10.80 6.81
C HIS A 195 -4.37 10.46 5.49
N LYS A 196 -4.43 9.19 5.13
CA LYS A 196 -5.00 8.69 3.89
C LYS A 196 -6.46 9.10 3.73
N SER A 197 -6.88 9.43 2.52
CA SER A 197 -8.26 9.83 2.21
C SER A 197 -8.73 9.16 0.92
N TRP A 198 -10.04 9.10 0.75
CA TRP A 198 -10.67 8.67 -0.49
C TRP A 198 -11.70 9.73 -0.91
N TRP A 199 -11.76 10.04 -2.19
CA TRP A 199 -12.73 10.98 -2.76
C TRP A 199 -13.40 10.35 -3.97
N GLU A 200 -14.72 10.20 -3.92
CA GLU A 200 -15.55 9.76 -5.05
C GLU A 200 -15.86 10.97 -5.91
N CYS A 201 -15.26 11.05 -7.09
CA CYS A 201 -15.48 12.21 -7.97
C CYS A 201 -16.91 12.28 -8.52
N ASP A 202 -17.57 11.15 -8.75
CA ASP A 202 -18.92 11.08 -9.30
C ASP A 202 -20.04 11.50 -8.34
N THR A 203 -19.80 11.42 -7.03
CA THR A 203 -20.76 11.80 -6.00
C THR A 203 -20.32 12.97 -5.15
N GLY A 204 -19.03 13.28 -5.14
CA GLY A 204 -18.42 14.24 -4.26
C GLY A 204 -18.19 13.72 -2.82
N ILE A 205 -18.59 12.49 -2.49
CA ILE A 205 -18.41 11.96 -1.13
C ILE A 205 -16.94 11.70 -0.86
N ALA A 206 -16.45 12.22 0.26
CA ALA A 206 -15.08 12.06 0.72
C ALA A 206 -15.03 11.39 2.10
N PHE A 207 -14.09 10.46 2.23
CA PHE A 207 -13.76 9.76 3.47
C PHE A 207 -12.38 10.24 3.92
N LEU A 208 -12.35 11.12 4.91
CA LEU A 208 -11.16 11.81 5.39
C LEU A 208 -10.65 11.16 6.68
N VAL A 209 -9.42 10.65 6.66
CA VAL A 209 -8.81 10.04 7.85
C VAL A 209 -8.17 11.10 8.72
N SER A 210 -8.58 11.16 9.98
CA SER A 210 -8.00 12.03 10.99
C SER A 210 -8.41 11.61 12.39
N GLY A 211 -7.77 12.18 13.41
CA GLY A 211 -8.33 12.25 14.76
C GLY A 211 -9.26 13.46 14.87
N ALA A 212 -10.36 13.29 15.56
CA ALA A 212 -11.30 14.37 15.91
C ALA A 212 -11.31 14.61 17.43
N PRO A 213 -11.72 15.80 17.91
CA PRO A 213 -11.94 16.04 19.32
C PRO A 213 -12.86 14.97 19.93
N ASP A 214 -12.60 14.59 21.19
CA ASP A 214 -13.37 13.64 21.97
C ASP A 214 -13.35 12.17 21.50
N TRP A 215 -12.86 11.87 20.29
CA TRP A 215 -12.63 10.50 19.85
C TRP A 215 -11.41 9.88 20.57
N ARG A 216 -11.57 8.63 20.98
CA ARG A 216 -10.56 7.91 21.80
C ARG A 216 -9.39 7.37 20.97
N THR A 217 -9.52 7.32 19.66
CA THR A 217 -8.51 6.87 18.72
C THR A 217 -7.71 8.03 18.13
N ARG A 218 -6.49 7.74 17.68
CA ARG A 218 -5.67 8.70 16.95
C ARG A 218 -6.26 9.03 15.56
N ARG A 219 -6.84 8.02 14.89
CA ARG A 219 -7.42 8.13 13.54
C ARG A 219 -8.75 7.38 13.44
N MET A 220 -9.73 8.01 12.85
CA MET A 220 -11.02 7.49 12.41
C MET A 220 -11.36 8.15 11.08
N THR A 221 -12.55 7.97 10.51
CA THR A 221 -12.94 8.67 9.30
C THR A 221 -13.96 9.76 9.59
N GLN A 222 -13.79 10.91 8.96
CA GLN A 222 -14.81 11.93 8.80
C GLN A 222 -15.38 11.83 7.40
N VAL A 223 -16.69 11.68 7.28
CA VAL A 223 -17.37 11.63 5.98
C VAL A 223 -17.88 13.01 5.65
N TYR A 224 -17.49 13.51 4.47
CA TYR A 224 -17.90 14.81 3.95
C TYR A 224 -18.59 14.68 2.60
N ASP A 225 -19.51 15.58 2.34
CA ASP A 225 -19.99 15.91 1.01
C ASP A 225 -19.13 17.06 0.46
N LEU A 226 -18.36 16.79 -0.56
CA LEU A 226 -17.55 17.72 -1.34
C LEU A 226 -18.07 17.80 -2.77
N SER A 227 -19.38 17.56 -3.00
CA SER A 227 -20.01 17.74 -4.31
C SER A 227 -19.87 19.15 -4.84
N ASP A 228 -19.88 20.15 -3.91
CA ASP A 228 -19.37 21.50 -4.11
C ASP A 228 -18.06 21.64 -3.30
N PRO A 229 -16.89 21.60 -3.97
CA PRO A 229 -15.61 21.60 -3.26
C PRO A 229 -15.33 22.88 -2.47
N VAL A 230 -16.00 23.99 -2.77
CA VAL A 230 -15.79 25.26 -2.07
C VAL A 230 -16.71 25.42 -0.86
N HIS A 231 -17.73 24.56 -0.73
CA HIS A 231 -18.66 24.53 0.40
C HIS A 231 -18.79 23.13 1.01
N PRO A 232 -17.73 22.59 1.63
CA PRO A 232 -17.73 21.24 2.21
C PRO A 232 -18.79 21.09 3.31
N VAL A 233 -19.55 20.00 3.29
CA VAL A 233 -20.54 19.67 4.30
C VAL A 233 -20.17 18.39 5.02
N LYS A 234 -19.98 18.47 6.35
CA LYS A 234 -19.72 17.27 7.15
C LYS A 234 -21.00 16.44 7.30
N ILE A 235 -20.90 15.14 6.95
CA ILE A 235 -22.02 14.20 7.07
C ILE A 235 -22.00 13.53 8.45
N ARG A 236 -20.85 12.93 8.82
CA ARG A 236 -20.67 12.22 10.10
C ARG A 236 -19.22 11.88 10.38
N ASP A 237 -18.98 11.45 11.62
CA ASP A 237 -17.79 10.72 12.03
C ASP A 237 -18.08 9.22 12.08
N PHE A 238 -17.10 8.36 11.76
CA PHE A 238 -17.24 6.91 11.73
C PHE A 238 -15.94 6.21 12.09
N GLY A 239 -16.05 5.08 12.80
CA GLY A 239 -14.91 4.25 13.21
C GLY A 239 -15.38 2.91 13.79
N LEU A 240 -14.47 2.19 14.43
CA LEU A 240 -14.79 0.95 15.14
C LEU A 240 -15.51 1.27 16.47
N PRO A 241 -16.53 0.46 16.85
CA PRO A 241 -17.14 0.57 18.17
C PRO A 241 -16.09 0.46 19.28
N GLY A 242 -16.11 1.39 20.23
CA GLY A 242 -15.10 1.56 21.28
C GLY A 242 -14.14 2.73 21.03
N GLN A 243 -14.12 3.28 19.82
CA GLN A 243 -13.35 4.49 19.48
C GLN A 243 -14.15 5.79 19.69
N GLU A 244 -15.48 5.71 19.77
CA GLU A 244 -16.38 6.85 19.89
C GLU A 244 -16.26 7.59 21.23
N PRO A 245 -16.68 8.87 21.29
CA PRO A 245 -16.74 9.63 22.53
C PRO A 245 -17.57 8.95 23.60
N GLY A 246 -17.07 8.95 24.84
CA GLY A 246 -17.78 8.36 25.99
C GLY A 246 -17.70 6.84 26.10
N ALA A 247 -17.17 6.12 25.11
CA ALA A 247 -16.92 4.68 25.22
C ALA A 247 -15.89 4.38 26.33
N THR A 248 -15.99 3.19 26.91
CA THR A 248 -15.09 2.73 27.99
C THR A 248 -14.37 1.42 27.60
N GLY A 249 -13.34 1.05 28.36
CA GLY A 249 -12.60 -0.17 28.14
C GLY A 249 -11.55 -0.07 27.02
N PHE A 250 -11.30 -1.16 26.30
CA PHE A 250 -10.32 -1.27 25.25
C PHE A 250 -10.62 -0.29 24.10
N VAL A 251 -9.57 0.36 23.59
CA VAL A 251 -9.67 1.19 22.37
C VAL A 251 -9.16 0.37 21.20
N PRO A 252 -10.00 0.09 20.20
CA PRO A 252 -9.57 -0.61 18.98
C PRO A 252 -8.49 0.16 18.23
N THR A 253 -7.77 -0.58 17.36
CA THR A 253 -6.71 -0.01 16.51
C THR A 253 -7.26 1.11 15.61
N GLU A 254 -6.39 2.03 15.26
CA GLU A 254 -6.74 3.21 14.45
C GLU A 254 -6.98 2.88 12.98
N LEU A 255 -7.79 3.69 12.33
CA LEU A 255 -8.00 3.64 10.88
C LEU A 255 -6.73 4.06 10.15
N HIS A 256 -6.35 3.28 9.13
CA HIS A 256 -5.29 3.69 8.20
C HIS A 256 -5.85 4.31 6.92
N GLY A 257 -6.76 3.63 6.22
CA GLY A 257 -7.35 4.19 5.01
C GLY A 257 -8.65 3.52 4.55
N PRO A 258 -9.54 4.30 3.93
CA PRO A 258 -10.74 3.81 3.25
C PRO A 258 -10.50 3.64 1.75
N ILE A 259 -11.23 2.73 1.13
CA ILE A 259 -11.44 2.66 -0.32
C ILE A 259 -12.93 2.41 -0.58
N SER A 260 -13.57 3.30 -1.34
CA SER A 260 -14.97 3.15 -1.73
C SER A 260 -15.11 2.65 -3.16
N THR A 261 -16.15 1.84 -3.39
CA THR A 261 -16.56 1.41 -4.74
C THR A 261 -17.69 2.30 -5.31
N GLY A 262 -17.97 3.42 -4.66
CA GLY A 262 -19.01 4.35 -5.07
C GLY A 262 -20.43 3.76 -4.99
N PRO A 263 -21.41 4.44 -5.57
CA PRO A 263 -22.82 4.01 -5.51
C PRO A 263 -23.06 2.68 -6.24
N GLN A 264 -22.31 2.37 -7.30
CA GLN A 264 -22.50 1.14 -8.08
C GLN A 264 -22.14 -0.11 -7.27
N GLY A 265 -21.04 -0.06 -6.51
CA GLY A 265 -20.63 -1.17 -5.64
C GLY A 265 -21.30 -1.11 -4.26
N ASN A 266 -21.72 0.07 -3.83
CA ASN A 266 -22.34 0.37 -2.54
C ASN A 266 -21.55 -0.17 -1.34
N ARG A 267 -20.20 -0.13 -1.43
CA ARG A 267 -19.31 -0.59 -0.35
C ARG A 267 -18.19 0.40 -0.09
N VAL A 268 -17.84 0.50 1.20
CA VAL A 268 -16.60 1.12 1.65
C VAL A 268 -15.82 0.09 2.44
N TYR A 269 -14.56 -0.06 2.08
CA TYR A 269 -13.61 -0.96 2.73
C TYR A 269 -12.68 -0.12 3.59
N PHE A 270 -12.73 -0.33 4.90
CA PHE A 270 -11.88 0.37 5.85
C PHE A 270 -10.78 -0.58 6.35
N GLY A 271 -9.53 -0.13 6.24
CA GLY A 271 -8.36 -0.82 6.75
C GLY A 271 -7.88 -0.19 8.06
N TYR A 272 -7.85 -0.96 9.12
CA TYR A 272 -7.38 -0.54 10.44
C TYR A 272 -6.09 -1.24 10.81
N GLY A 273 -5.18 -0.51 11.47
CA GLY A 273 -3.86 -1.01 11.88
C GLY A 273 -2.87 -1.07 10.72
N THR A 274 -1.58 -1.06 11.06
CA THR A 274 -0.47 -1.12 10.10
C THR A 274 0.25 -2.45 10.16
N ASN A 275 0.77 -2.84 11.33
CA ASN A 275 1.55 -4.06 11.57
C ASN A 275 1.03 -4.89 12.76
N LYS A 276 -0.12 -4.51 13.32
CA LYS A 276 -0.76 -5.23 14.45
C LYS A 276 -2.22 -4.83 14.60
N GLY A 277 -3.00 -5.75 15.14
CA GLY A 277 -4.41 -5.53 15.46
C GLY A 277 -5.25 -5.18 14.24
N GLY A 278 -4.85 -5.64 13.04
CA GLY A 278 -5.48 -5.30 11.79
C GLY A 278 -6.93 -5.72 11.68
N VAL A 279 -7.75 -4.87 11.05
CA VAL A 279 -9.15 -5.15 10.78
C VAL A 279 -9.50 -4.68 9.37
N LEU A 280 -9.99 -5.58 8.54
CA LEU A 280 -10.78 -5.22 7.37
C LEU A 280 -12.24 -5.07 7.81
N GLN A 281 -12.83 -3.88 7.63
CA GLN A 281 -14.26 -3.66 7.85
C GLN A 281 -14.94 -3.34 6.53
N ILE A 282 -16.00 -4.08 6.20
CA ILE A 282 -16.81 -3.90 4.99
C ILE A 282 -18.10 -3.20 5.40
N VAL A 283 -18.38 -2.06 4.79
CA VAL A 283 -19.47 -1.18 5.17
C VAL A 283 -20.39 -0.94 3.98
N ASP A 284 -21.70 -1.04 4.22
CA ASP A 284 -22.74 -0.61 3.28
C ASP A 284 -22.71 0.93 3.21
N ARG A 285 -22.37 1.45 2.03
CA ARG A 285 -22.17 2.88 1.79
C ARG A 285 -23.46 3.68 2.01
N ASP A 286 -24.60 3.20 1.50
CA ASP A 286 -25.87 3.92 1.63
C ASP A 286 -26.32 3.98 3.08
N LYS A 287 -26.17 2.90 3.85
CA LYS A 287 -26.44 2.89 5.28
C LYS A 287 -25.50 3.82 6.04
N LEU A 288 -24.22 3.89 5.65
CA LEU A 288 -23.28 4.81 6.26
C LEU A 288 -23.68 6.26 6.02
N LEU A 289 -24.09 6.61 4.79
CA LEU A 289 -24.44 7.98 4.42
C LEU A 289 -25.82 8.41 4.93
N ASN A 290 -26.80 7.52 4.94
CA ASN A 290 -28.20 7.84 5.20
C ASN A 290 -28.71 7.34 6.58
N GLY A 291 -27.98 6.49 7.25
CA GLY A 291 -28.34 5.95 8.57
C GLY A 291 -28.11 6.95 9.72
N PRO A 292 -28.30 6.50 10.98
CA PRO A 292 -28.11 7.32 12.17
C PRO A 292 -26.69 7.89 12.24
N LYS A 293 -26.55 9.18 12.59
CA LYS A 293 -25.27 9.93 12.54
C LYS A 293 -24.54 9.98 13.87
N GLU A 294 -25.26 9.90 14.99
CA GLU A 294 -24.68 9.97 16.33
C GLU A 294 -23.64 8.86 16.54
N PRO A 295 -22.43 9.18 17.03
CA PRO A 295 -21.35 8.22 17.17
C PRO A 295 -21.54 7.33 18.41
N THR A 296 -22.55 6.47 18.38
CA THR A 296 -22.76 5.42 19.41
C THR A 296 -22.29 4.06 18.88
N ALA A 297 -21.95 3.14 19.80
CA ALA A 297 -21.53 1.79 19.41
C ALA A 297 -22.56 1.07 18.52
N GLU A 298 -23.86 1.30 18.74
CA GLU A 298 -24.95 0.75 17.92
C GLU A 298 -24.94 1.36 16.51
N ASN A 299 -24.88 2.69 16.40
CA ASN A 299 -24.89 3.40 15.11
C ASN A 299 -23.60 3.17 14.31
N LEU A 300 -22.47 2.88 14.98
CA LEU A 300 -21.23 2.47 14.30
C LEU A 300 -21.31 1.04 13.73
N ARG A 301 -22.09 0.15 14.37
CA ARG A 301 -22.36 -1.19 13.84
C ARG A 301 -23.40 -1.21 12.73
N TYR A 302 -24.31 -0.25 12.70
CA TYR A 302 -25.47 -0.25 11.80
C TYR A 302 -25.13 -0.45 10.32
N PRO A 303 -24.12 0.25 9.74
CA PRO A 303 -23.78 0.07 8.33
C PRO A 303 -22.83 -1.10 8.06
N VAL A 304 -22.30 -1.78 9.06
CA VAL A 304 -21.31 -2.85 8.88
C VAL A 304 -21.96 -4.11 8.32
N VAL A 305 -21.45 -4.62 7.22
CA VAL A 305 -21.90 -5.86 6.58
C VAL A 305 -20.95 -7.02 6.82
N GLY A 306 -19.69 -6.73 7.11
CA GLY A 306 -18.69 -7.76 7.44
C GLY A 306 -17.45 -7.17 8.08
N GLN A 307 -16.71 -8.03 8.78
CA GLN A 307 -15.45 -7.70 9.43
C GLN A 307 -14.55 -8.92 9.46
N LEU A 308 -13.25 -8.70 9.19
CA LEU A 308 -12.21 -9.71 9.31
C LEU A 308 -11.10 -9.16 10.20
N GLU A 309 -10.84 -9.84 11.31
CA GLU A 309 -9.68 -9.57 12.15
C GLU A 309 -8.47 -10.31 11.60
N MET A 310 -7.37 -9.57 11.42
CA MET A 310 -6.10 -10.11 10.96
C MET A 310 -5.39 -10.86 12.09
N LEU A 311 -4.30 -11.53 11.77
CA LEU A 311 -3.44 -12.12 12.81
C LEU A 311 -2.93 -11.01 13.76
N PRO A 312 -2.69 -11.31 15.04
CA PRO A 312 -2.37 -10.29 16.05
C PRO A 312 -1.20 -9.37 15.71
N LEU A 313 -0.24 -9.84 14.91
CA LEU A 313 0.96 -9.11 14.51
C LEU A 313 0.94 -8.63 13.05
N ASN A 314 -0.26 -8.60 12.43
CA ASN A 314 -0.48 -8.10 11.09
C ASN A 314 -1.49 -6.96 11.11
N GLY A 315 -1.37 -6.06 10.15
CA GLY A 315 -2.24 -4.91 9.99
C GLY A 315 -3.31 -5.09 8.91
N ALA A 316 -3.92 -3.99 8.53
CA ALA A 316 -4.72 -3.86 7.32
C ALA A 316 -4.54 -2.40 6.83
N HIS A 317 -3.33 -2.09 6.37
CA HIS A 317 -2.95 -0.74 5.93
C HIS A 317 -3.74 -0.30 4.70
N THR A 318 -3.84 -1.17 3.68
CA THR A 318 -4.61 -0.92 2.46
C THR A 318 -5.56 -2.09 2.21
N THR A 319 -6.85 -1.81 1.99
CA THR A 319 -7.89 -2.80 1.72
C THR A 319 -8.46 -2.56 0.31
N TYR A 320 -7.81 -3.16 -0.69
CA TYR A 320 -8.10 -2.92 -2.09
C TYR A 320 -9.16 -3.90 -2.62
N PRO A 321 -10.37 -3.43 -3.01
CA PRO A 321 -11.43 -4.30 -3.50
C PRO A 321 -11.11 -4.80 -4.90
N LEU A 322 -11.03 -6.11 -5.07
CA LEU A 322 -10.95 -6.76 -6.37
C LEU A 322 -12.35 -7.04 -6.93
N GLY A 323 -13.35 -7.14 -6.04
CA GLY A 323 -14.73 -7.44 -6.40
C GLY A 323 -14.86 -8.82 -7.04
N LYS A 324 -15.87 -8.99 -7.90
CA LYS A 324 -16.20 -10.28 -8.54
C LYS A 324 -15.13 -10.68 -9.55
N MET A 325 -14.50 -11.81 -9.31
CA MET A 325 -13.52 -12.43 -10.21
C MET A 325 -13.92 -13.86 -10.56
N PRO A 326 -13.73 -14.31 -11.81
CA PRO A 326 -13.81 -15.73 -12.11
C PRO A 326 -12.71 -16.46 -11.35
N VAL A 327 -13.04 -17.55 -10.68
CA VAL A 327 -12.03 -18.42 -10.06
C VAL A 327 -11.50 -19.42 -11.08
N ALA A 328 -10.40 -20.07 -10.72
CA ALA A 328 -9.65 -20.95 -11.59
C ALA A 328 -10.53 -21.91 -12.39
N GLU A 329 -10.15 -22.16 -13.61
CA GLU A 329 -10.81 -22.99 -14.63
C GLU A 329 -11.12 -24.44 -14.20
N PHE A 330 -10.50 -24.95 -13.14
CA PHE A 330 -10.84 -26.24 -12.56
C PHE A 330 -12.13 -26.22 -11.71
N SER A 331 -12.64 -25.05 -11.33
CA SER A 331 -13.90 -24.92 -10.61
C SER A 331 -15.05 -25.12 -11.57
N LYS A 332 -15.67 -26.31 -11.53
CA LYS A 332 -16.79 -26.68 -12.39
C LYS A 332 -18.15 -26.41 -11.77
N GLU A 333 -18.18 -25.95 -10.52
CA GLU A 333 -19.43 -25.64 -9.83
C GLU A 333 -19.96 -24.26 -10.26
N LYS A 334 -21.19 -24.25 -10.76
CA LYS A 334 -21.82 -23.00 -11.24
C LYS A 334 -21.98 -21.93 -10.16
N LEU A 335 -22.16 -22.32 -8.91
CA LEU A 335 -22.31 -21.39 -7.79
C LEU A 335 -20.96 -20.89 -7.22
N GLY A 336 -19.85 -21.54 -7.56
CA GLY A 336 -18.51 -21.20 -7.09
C GLY A 336 -17.61 -20.57 -8.16
N SER A 337 -18.09 -20.38 -9.39
CA SER A 337 -17.25 -19.96 -10.52
C SER A 337 -16.89 -18.47 -10.51
N VAL A 338 -17.61 -17.64 -9.75
CA VAL A 338 -17.31 -16.21 -9.55
C VAL A 338 -17.39 -15.91 -8.06
N ARG A 339 -16.37 -15.30 -7.52
CA ARG A 339 -16.28 -14.96 -6.11
C ARG A 339 -15.79 -13.53 -5.94
N ASP A 340 -16.15 -12.90 -4.83
CA ASP A 340 -15.70 -11.56 -4.49
C ASP A 340 -14.42 -11.63 -3.65
N PHE A 341 -13.47 -10.75 -3.94
CA PHE A 341 -12.20 -10.69 -3.21
C PHE A 341 -11.83 -9.27 -2.80
N VAL A 342 -11.11 -9.20 -1.69
CA VAL A 342 -10.39 -8.02 -1.23
C VAL A 342 -8.92 -8.38 -1.02
N MET A 343 -8.02 -7.57 -1.54
CA MET A 343 -6.60 -7.64 -1.25
C MET A 343 -6.30 -6.72 -0.06
N ILE A 344 -5.67 -7.27 0.97
CA ILE A 344 -5.27 -6.55 2.18
C ILE A 344 -3.75 -6.47 2.19
N VAL A 345 -3.20 -5.28 2.33
CA VAL A 345 -1.76 -5.06 2.40
C VAL A 345 -1.42 -4.55 3.80
N ASP A 346 -0.47 -5.22 4.46
CA ASP A 346 0.08 -4.78 5.75
C ASP A 346 1.10 -3.65 5.55
N GLU A 347 1.62 -3.07 6.63
CA GLU A 347 2.77 -2.17 6.59
C GLU A 347 3.88 -2.63 7.51
N GLU A 348 5.07 -2.86 6.96
CA GLU A 348 6.30 -3.01 7.74
C GLU A 348 6.69 -1.69 8.39
N ILE A 349 6.93 -1.69 9.69
CA ILE A 349 7.26 -0.48 10.47
C ILE A 349 8.72 -0.48 10.90
N LEU A 350 9.27 -1.63 11.28
CA LEU A 350 10.62 -1.70 11.82
C LEU A 350 11.66 -2.01 10.74
N ASN A 351 12.83 -1.40 10.87
CA ASN A 351 13.94 -1.62 9.95
C ASN A 351 14.58 -2.98 10.15
N GLU A 352 15.24 -3.50 9.11
CA GLU A 352 16.09 -4.69 9.13
C GLU A 352 15.38 -5.92 9.74
N CYS A 353 14.11 -6.14 9.38
CA CYS A 353 13.30 -7.29 9.79
C CYS A 353 13.17 -7.46 11.32
N GLN A 354 13.12 -6.37 12.08
CA GLN A 354 12.97 -6.43 13.53
C GLN A 354 11.54 -6.65 14.01
N GLU A 355 10.63 -6.95 13.10
CA GLU A 355 9.26 -7.33 13.42
C GLU A 355 8.81 -8.55 12.60
N PRO A 356 7.68 -9.19 12.94
CA PRO A 356 7.09 -10.24 12.12
C PRO A 356 6.79 -9.72 10.72
N ARG A 357 6.96 -10.61 9.75
CA ARG A 357 6.77 -10.31 8.33
C ARG A 357 5.41 -9.69 8.05
N GLN A 358 5.42 -8.54 7.43
CA GLN A 358 4.23 -7.86 6.91
C GLN A 358 4.03 -8.25 5.43
N MET A 359 2.83 -8.68 5.08
CA MET A 359 2.54 -9.37 3.82
C MET A 359 1.35 -8.74 3.10
N VAL A 360 0.99 -9.36 2.00
CA VAL A 360 -0.25 -9.14 1.25
C VAL A 360 -1.15 -10.35 1.44
N TRP A 361 -2.43 -10.11 1.74
CA TRP A 361 -3.43 -11.14 1.99
C TRP A 361 -4.57 -11.02 0.98
N PHE A 362 -5.13 -12.14 0.59
CA PHE A 362 -6.33 -12.20 -0.25
C PHE A 362 -7.47 -12.77 0.58
N ALA A 363 -8.52 -12.00 0.74
CA ALA A 363 -9.73 -12.41 1.45
C ALA A 363 -10.85 -12.68 0.46
N ASP A 364 -11.48 -13.84 0.55
CA ASP A 364 -12.75 -14.14 -0.11
C ASP A 364 -13.86 -13.47 0.71
N THR A 365 -14.57 -12.57 0.07
CA THR A 365 -15.67 -11.78 0.63
C THR A 365 -17.02 -12.11 -0.02
N THR A 366 -17.12 -13.22 -0.74
CA THR A 366 -18.36 -13.66 -1.41
C THR A 366 -19.52 -13.74 -0.41
N VAL A 367 -19.25 -14.15 0.82
CA VAL A 367 -20.17 -14.04 1.94
C VAL A 367 -19.64 -12.94 2.85
N GLU A 368 -20.05 -11.69 2.60
CA GLU A 368 -19.49 -10.51 3.26
C GLU A 368 -19.52 -10.57 4.79
N SER A 369 -20.53 -11.22 5.37
CA SER A 369 -20.63 -11.43 6.84
C SER A 369 -19.60 -12.44 7.39
N ARG A 370 -18.86 -13.14 6.53
CA ARG A 370 -17.85 -14.14 6.88
C ARG A 370 -16.65 -14.08 5.94
N PRO A 371 -15.94 -12.97 5.85
CA PRO A 371 -14.75 -12.89 5.01
C PRO A 371 -13.68 -13.85 5.55
N MET A 372 -12.91 -14.47 4.63
CA MET A 372 -11.89 -15.45 4.98
C MET A 372 -10.63 -15.23 4.17
N ILE A 373 -9.46 -15.26 4.79
CA ILE A 373 -8.17 -15.31 4.10
C ILE A 373 -8.07 -16.63 3.33
N VAL A 374 -7.75 -16.55 2.04
CA VAL A 374 -7.59 -17.71 1.16
C VAL A 374 -6.16 -17.89 0.65
N SER A 375 -5.37 -16.83 0.63
CA SER A 375 -3.96 -16.87 0.24
C SER A 375 -3.19 -15.65 0.74
N SER A 376 -1.88 -15.67 0.57
CA SER A 376 -1.01 -14.54 0.85
C SER A 376 0.13 -14.46 -0.17
N TYR A 377 0.75 -13.27 -0.25
CA TYR A 377 1.96 -13.03 -1.02
C TYR A 377 2.98 -12.25 -0.18
N THR A 378 4.24 -12.60 -0.33
CA THR A 378 5.38 -11.83 0.18
C THR A 378 6.55 -11.91 -0.81
N ALA A 379 7.36 -10.87 -0.87
CA ALA A 379 8.59 -10.91 -1.66
C ALA A 379 9.55 -11.98 -1.08
N PRO A 380 10.25 -12.78 -1.94
CA PRO A 380 11.17 -13.80 -1.46
C PRO A 380 12.37 -13.19 -0.75
N GLU A 381 12.56 -13.44 0.53
CA GLU A 381 13.69 -12.93 1.32
C GLU A 381 15.04 -13.47 0.85
N ALA A 382 15.07 -14.76 0.46
CA ALA A 382 16.30 -15.43 0.05
C ALA A 382 16.91 -14.87 -1.24
N SER A 383 16.13 -14.15 -2.07
CA SER A 383 16.59 -13.64 -3.36
C SER A 383 17.39 -12.34 -3.28
N GLY A 384 17.46 -11.68 -2.13
CA GLY A 384 18.08 -10.37 -2.03
C GLY A 384 18.72 -10.01 -0.70
N ASN A 385 18.64 -10.88 0.30
CA ASN A 385 19.09 -10.57 1.68
C ASN A 385 18.63 -9.18 2.15
N PHE A 386 17.35 -8.90 1.95
CA PHE A 386 16.77 -7.56 2.17
C PHE A 386 16.88 -7.09 3.61
N CYS A 387 16.88 -8.00 4.58
CA CYS A 387 17.09 -7.66 6.00
C CYS A 387 18.45 -7.02 6.27
N GLU A 388 19.48 -7.34 5.47
CA GLU A 388 20.82 -6.77 5.61
C GLU A 388 21.05 -5.50 4.79
N ARG A 389 20.18 -5.17 3.84
CA ARG A 389 20.31 -3.97 2.99
C ARG A 389 20.05 -2.66 3.74
N GLY A 390 19.47 -2.73 4.94
CA GLY A 390 19.02 -1.56 5.71
C GLY A 390 17.59 -1.15 5.36
N GLY A 391 16.99 -0.34 6.22
CA GLY A 391 15.62 0.10 6.07
C GLY A 391 14.59 -1.01 6.31
N ARG A 392 13.34 -0.74 5.99
CA ARG A 392 12.22 -1.68 6.12
C ARG A 392 12.22 -2.68 4.98
N PHE A 393 11.87 -3.91 5.28
CA PHE A 393 11.60 -4.96 4.30
C PHE A 393 10.25 -5.62 4.60
N GLY A 394 9.26 -5.37 3.82
CA GLY A 394 7.89 -5.87 3.95
C GLY A 394 6.95 -5.07 3.05
N ALA A 395 5.70 -5.48 3.02
CA ALA A 395 4.68 -4.77 2.27
C ALA A 395 4.40 -3.39 2.89
N HIS A 396 3.89 -2.45 2.07
CA HIS A 396 3.38 -1.17 2.52
C HIS A 396 2.06 -0.80 1.86
N SER A 397 2.01 -0.73 0.54
CA SER A 397 0.82 -0.28 -0.19
C SER A 397 0.74 -0.94 -1.55
N SER A 398 -0.46 -0.97 -2.12
CA SER A 398 -0.68 -1.30 -3.53
C SER A 398 -1.07 -0.05 -4.32
N ASN A 399 -1.06 -0.18 -5.67
CA ASN A 399 -1.78 0.77 -6.50
C ASN A 399 -3.26 0.79 -6.09
N GLU A 400 -3.87 1.97 -6.15
CA GLU A 400 -5.29 2.17 -5.82
C GLU A 400 -6.13 2.50 -7.05
N SER A 401 -5.51 2.76 -8.20
CA SER A 401 -6.18 2.90 -9.48
C SER A 401 -6.84 1.59 -9.89
N MET A 402 -8.11 1.68 -10.28
CA MET A 402 -8.88 0.55 -10.84
C MET A 402 -8.85 0.59 -12.38
N ALA A 403 -7.80 1.17 -12.98
CA ALA A 403 -7.65 1.26 -14.43
C ALA A 403 -7.72 -0.13 -15.09
N PRO A 404 -8.56 -0.32 -16.11
CA PRO A 404 -8.84 -1.64 -16.70
C PRO A 404 -7.61 -2.37 -17.26
N VAL A 405 -6.55 -1.63 -17.57
CA VAL A 405 -5.29 -2.20 -18.07
C VAL A 405 -4.67 -3.19 -17.07
N PHE A 406 -4.77 -2.90 -15.76
CA PHE A 406 -4.19 -3.73 -14.71
C PHE A 406 -5.22 -4.33 -13.74
N TYR A 407 -6.33 -3.67 -13.52
CA TYR A 407 -7.33 -4.08 -12.54
C TYR A 407 -7.75 -5.55 -12.71
N ARG A 408 -7.71 -6.33 -11.63
CA ARG A 408 -7.99 -7.77 -11.58
C ARG A 408 -7.02 -8.67 -12.38
N LYS A 409 -5.96 -8.10 -12.93
CA LYS A 409 -4.91 -8.86 -13.64
C LYS A 409 -3.59 -8.81 -12.91
N LEU A 410 -3.14 -7.61 -12.60
CA LEU A 410 -1.89 -7.34 -11.90
C LEU A 410 -2.12 -6.35 -10.77
N ALA A 411 -1.55 -6.65 -9.62
CA ALA A 411 -1.37 -5.71 -8.53
C ALA A 411 0.10 -5.29 -8.44
N PHE A 412 0.34 -4.02 -8.20
CA PHE A 412 1.67 -3.50 -7.94
C PHE A 412 1.77 -3.19 -6.45
N ILE A 413 2.75 -3.78 -5.78
CA ILE A 413 2.92 -3.69 -4.33
C ILE A 413 4.26 -3.06 -4.02
N SER A 414 4.29 -2.00 -3.25
CA SER A 414 5.53 -1.44 -2.72
C SER A 414 6.02 -2.24 -1.51
N PHE A 415 7.30 -2.59 -1.53
CA PHE A 415 7.99 -3.42 -0.53
C PHE A 415 9.23 -2.72 0.02
N PHE A 416 9.16 -1.42 0.26
CA PHE A 416 10.24 -0.60 0.80
C PHE A 416 11.61 -0.86 0.13
N ASN A 417 12.59 -1.46 0.83
CA ASN A 417 13.93 -1.70 0.28
C ASN A 417 13.98 -2.80 -0.78
N ALA A 418 12.89 -3.54 -0.97
CA ALA A 418 12.71 -4.50 -2.06
C ALA A 418 11.98 -3.89 -3.28
N GLY A 419 11.76 -2.58 -3.31
CA GLY A 419 11.20 -1.88 -4.47
C GLY A 419 9.71 -2.14 -4.69
N VAL A 420 9.27 -2.16 -5.94
CA VAL A 420 7.91 -2.51 -6.33
C VAL A 420 7.86 -3.92 -6.93
N ARG A 421 6.80 -4.65 -6.60
CA ARG A 421 6.52 -6.01 -7.08
C ARG A 421 5.27 -6.02 -7.95
N ALA A 422 5.34 -6.62 -9.13
CA ALA A 422 4.19 -6.90 -9.98
C ALA A 422 3.71 -8.31 -9.71
N VAL A 423 2.48 -8.45 -9.24
CA VAL A 423 1.88 -9.73 -8.82
C VAL A 423 0.71 -10.06 -9.72
N ASP A 424 0.73 -11.20 -10.38
CA ASP A 424 -0.41 -11.76 -11.10
C ASP A 424 -1.46 -12.23 -10.09
N ILE A 425 -2.61 -11.57 -10.13
CA ILE A 425 -3.73 -11.81 -9.20
C ILE A 425 -4.96 -12.38 -9.90
N ARG A 426 -4.84 -12.84 -11.16
CA ARG A 426 -5.95 -13.43 -11.91
C ARG A 426 -6.48 -14.69 -11.24
N ASP A 427 -5.64 -15.40 -10.50
CA ASP A 427 -6.02 -16.44 -9.55
C ASP A 427 -5.69 -15.97 -8.11
N PRO A 428 -6.66 -15.41 -7.38
CA PRO A 428 -6.45 -14.93 -6.01
C PRO A 428 -6.06 -16.03 -5.00
N TYR A 429 -6.26 -17.30 -5.33
CA TYR A 429 -5.81 -18.42 -4.51
C TYR A 429 -4.30 -18.69 -4.64
N HIS A 430 -3.69 -18.30 -5.77
CA HIS A 430 -2.28 -18.50 -6.09
C HIS A 430 -1.64 -17.24 -6.69
N PRO A 431 -1.59 -16.13 -5.93
CA PRO A 431 -0.95 -14.90 -6.40
C PRO A 431 0.52 -15.18 -6.70
N LYS A 432 1.01 -14.65 -7.83
CA LYS A 432 2.35 -14.97 -8.32
C LYS A 432 3.11 -13.70 -8.72
N GLU A 433 4.31 -13.50 -8.17
CA GLU A 433 5.20 -12.47 -8.66
C GLU A 433 5.60 -12.74 -10.12
N VAL A 434 5.46 -11.73 -10.97
CA VAL A 434 5.78 -11.80 -12.39
C VAL A 434 6.79 -10.75 -12.84
N GLY A 435 7.12 -9.81 -11.96
CA GLY A 435 8.11 -8.78 -12.20
C GLY A 435 8.41 -7.96 -10.96
N PHE A 436 9.52 -7.25 -10.99
CA PHE A 436 9.89 -6.31 -9.95
C PHE A 436 10.83 -5.21 -10.49
N PHE A 437 10.88 -4.10 -9.77
CA PHE A 437 11.87 -3.05 -9.96
C PHE A 437 12.30 -2.50 -8.60
N ILE A 438 13.62 -2.50 -8.36
CA ILE A 438 14.24 -1.96 -7.15
C ILE A 438 15.11 -0.77 -7.57
N PRO A 439 14.72 0.46 -7.23
CA PRO A 439 15.51 1.64 -7.55
C PRO A 439 16.91 1.59 -6.97
N SER A 440 17.85 2.23 -7.64
CA SER A 440 19.18 2.51 -7.08
C SER A 440 19.08 3.56 -5.98
N VAL A 441 20.00 3.53 -5.03
CA VAL A 441 20.20 4.65 -4.12
C VAL A 441 20.83 5.82 -4.87
N THR A 442 20.56 7.04 -4.41
CA THR A 442 21.12 8.29 -4.93
C THR A 442 21.91 9.00 -3.83
N GLU A 443 22.60 10.09 -4.16
CA GLU A 443 23.29 10.93 -3.15
C GLU A 443 22.28 11.55 -2.15
N ALA A 444 21.02 11.73 -2.53
CA ALA A 444 19.97 12.25 -1.67
C ALA A 444 19.31 11.18 -0.81
N THR A 445 19.62 9.88 -1.03
CA THR A 445 18.97 8.78 -0.32
C THR A 445 19.31 8.84 1.17
N ASP A 446 18.28 8.88 1.99
CA ASP A 446 18.36 9.01 3.43
C ASP A 446 18.80 7.70 4.10
N LYS A 447 19.35 7.82 5.32
CA LYS A 447 19.76 6.67 6.11
C LYS A 447 18.59 6.13 6.93
N ARG A 448 18.62 4.81 7.16
CA ARG A 448 17.71 4.10 8.07
C ARG A 448 18.53 3.40 9.13
N CYS A 449 18.13 3.57 10.37
CA CYS A 449 18.93 3.14 11.52
C CYS A 449 18.21 2.05 12.31
N VAL A 450 18.99 1.17 12.91
CA VAL A 450 18.57 0.21 13.93
C VAL A 450 19.48 0.36 15.15
N LYS A 451 18.97 0.05 16.33
CA LYS A 451 19.79 -0.02 17.54
C LYS A 451 20.42 -1.40 17.67
N VAL A 452 21.75 -1.44 17.74
CA VAL A 452 22.55 -2.64 18.01
C VAL A 452 23.42 -2.34 19.23
N ASP A 453 23.28 -3.12 20.28
CA ASP A 453 23.98 -2.93 21.55
C ASP A 453 23.87 -1.48 22.11
N GLY A 454 22.69 -0.87 21.92
CA GLY A 454 22.38 0.49 22.39
C GLY A 454 22.92 1.63 21.50
N GLN A 455 23.65 1.32 20.43
CA GLN A 455 24.17 2.28 19.47
C GLN A 455 23.39 2.25 18.16
N ASP A 456 23.25 3.40 17.49
CA ASP A 456 22.61 3.48 16.19
C ASP A 456 23.56 2.98 15.09
N ARG A 457 23.11 1.95 14.36
CA ARG A 457 23.72 1.50 13.11
C ARG A 457 22.83 1.92 11.95
N CYS A 458 23.35 2.82 11.10
CA CYS A 458 22.61 3.41 10.01
C CYS A 458 23.14 2.96 8.65
N LYS A 459 22.24 2.62 7.72
CA LYS A 459 22.55 2.28 6.33
C LYS A 459 21.73 3.16 5.39
N VAL A 460 22.32 3.58 4.27
CA VAL A 460 21.60 4.19 3.16
C VAL A 460 20.72 3.12 2.54
N ALA A 461 19.41 3.36 2.45
CA ALA A 461 18.47 2.38 1.93
C ALA A 461 17.26 3.05 1.30
N ILE A 462 16.92 2.64 0.07
CA ILE A 462 15.66 3.03 -0.55
C ILE A 462 14.49 2.58 0.31
N GLN A 463 13.40 3.30 0.20
CA GLN A 463 12.14 2.97 0.86
C GLN A 463 10.99 3.25 -0.11
N THR A 464 10.86 2.41 -1.15
CA THR A 464 9.74 2.50 -2.10
C THR A 464 8.44 2.49 -1.32
N ASN A 465 7.74 3.61 -1.33
CA ASN A 465 6.64 3.85 -0.41
C ASN A 465 5.31 3.47 -1.03
N ASN A 466 4.87 4.19 -2.04
CA ASN A 466 3.62 3.93 -2.73
C ASN A 466 3.83 3.80 -4.23
N VAL A 467 2.85 3.19 -4.85
CA VAL A 467 2.80 2.94 -6.28
C VAL A 467 1.42 3.35 -6.81
N GLU A 468 1.39 3.90 -8.01
CA GLU A 468 0.15 4.16 -8.75
C GLU A 468 0.34 3.83 -10.23
N THR A 469 -0.77 3.69 -10.96
CA THR A 469 -0.76 3.32 -12.36
C THR A 469 -1.68 4.24 -13.16
N ASP A 470 -1.43 4.33 -14.47
CA ASP A 470 -2.32 5.04 -15.38
C ASP A 470 -2.90 4.14 -16.48
N GLU A 471 -3.86 4.68 -17.23
CA GLU A 471 -4.53 3.97 -18.32
C GLU A 471 -3.64 3.68 -19.52
N ARG A 472 -2.50 4.38 -19.64
CA ARG A 472 -1.48 4.15 -20.68
C ARG A 472 -0.63 2.92 -20.40
N GLY A 473 -0.71 2.38 -19.16
CA GLY A 473 0.04 1.19 -18.74
C GLY A 473 1.39 1.51 -18.09
N TYR A 474 1.60 2.73 -17.63
CA TYR A 474 2.77 3.12 -16.85
C TYR A 474 2.55 2.93 -15.36
N ILE A 475 3.63 2.66 -14.64
CA ILE A 475 3.66 2.44 -13.20
C ILE A 475 4.54 3.53 -12.58
N TYR A 476 4.03 4.22 -11.57
CA TYR A 476 4.67 5.34 -10.91
C TYR A 476 4.98 4.96 -9.47
N ILE A 477 6.24 4.91 -9.10
CA ILE A 477 6.67 4.65 -7.73
C ILE A 477 7.39 5.84 -7.15
N VAL A 478 7.18 6.07 -5.87
CA VAL A 478 7.82 7.12 -5.11
C VAL A 478 8.49 6.56 -3.87
N ASP A 479 9.45 7.28 -3.34
CA ASP A 479 10.31 6.80 -2.27
C ASP A 479 10.34 7.76 -1.07
N ARG A 480 10.13 7.22 0.14
CA ARG A 480 10.16 8.03 1.37
C ARG A 480 11.58 8.28 1.90
N ALA A 481 12.58 7.65 1.30
CA ALA A 481 14.00 7.89 1.59
C ALA A 481 14.66 8.80 0.56
N ASN A 482 13.88 9.68 -0.08
CA ASN A 482 14.36 10.80 -0.92
C ASN A 482 14.91 10.38 -2.30
N THR A 483 14.65 9.17 -2.79
CA THR A 483 15.16 8.76 -4.12
C THR A 483 14.33 9.25 -5.30
N GLY A 484 13.19 9.92 -5.05
CA GLY A 484 12.40 10.57 -6.10
C GLY A 484 11.25 9.72 -6.67
N LEU A 485 10.80 10.13 -7.87
CA LEU A 485 9.77 9.49 -8.69
C LEU A 485 10.44 8.65 -9.79
N HIS A 486 10.05 7.38 -9.90
CA HIS A 486 10.43 6.51 -11.00
C HIS A 486 9.19 6.13 -11.80
N ILE A 487 9.24 6.30 -13.11
CA ILE A 487 8.17 5.90 -14.05
C ILE A 487 8.63 4.63 -14.76
N LEU A 488 7.84 3.58 -14.66
CA LEU A 488 8.19 2.25 -15.11
C LEU A 488 7.19 1.75 -16.15
N GLU A 489 7.62 0.79 -16.95
CA GLU A 489 6.73 -0.01 -17.78
C GLU A 489 7.01 -1.50 -17.61
N LEU A 490 6.01 -2.32 -17.88
CA LEU A 490 6.19 -3.77 -17.94
C LEU A 490 6.90 -4.20 -19.23
N THR A 491 7.67 -5.27 -19.12
CA THR A 491 8.31 -5.96 -20.25
C THR A 491 7.99 -7.46 -20.23
N GLY A 492 8.32 -8.18 -21.29
CA GLY A 492 8.23 -9.63 -21.35
C GLY A 492 6.88 -10.21 -20.93
N ALA A 493 6.91 -11.25 -20.09
CA ALA A 493 5.71 -12.00 -19.69
C ALA A 493 4.71 -11.16 -18.87
N ALA A 494 5.19 -10.27 -18.00
CA ALA A 494 4.32 -9.40 -17.21
C ALA A 494 3.50 -8.45 -18.09
N ARG A 495 4.11 -7.92 -19.15
CA ARG A 495 3.43 -7.05 -20.13
C ARG A 495 2.32 -7.80 -20.88
N ALA A 496 2.58 -9.07 -21.24
CA ALA A 496 1.58 -9.91 -21.89
C ALA A 496 0.35 -10.20 -21.00
N ILE A 497 0.54 -10.38 -19.69
CA ILE A 497 -0.56 -10.53 -18.72
C ILE A 497 -1.46 -9.29 -18.69
N ALA A 498 -0.88 -8.10 -18.75
CA ALA A 498 -1.62 -6.85 -18.83
C ALA A 498 -2.42 -6.72 -20.14
N GLY A 499 -2.06 -7.45 -21.19
CA GLY A 499 -2.63 -7.33 -22.53
C GLY A 499 -2.09 -6.12 -23.30
N LEU A 500 -0.91 -5.62 -22.90
CA LEU A 500 -0.23 -4.53 -23.60
C LEU A 500 0.56 -5.07 -24.81
N PRO A 501 0.70 -4.27 -25.90
CA PRO A 501 1.52 -4.66 -27.05
C PRO A 501 2.96 -4.99 -26.64
N PRO A 502 3.66 -5.90 -27.33
CA PRO A 502 5.10 -6.12 -27.09
C PRO A 502 5.92 -4.83 -27.21
N ASN A 503 6.98 -4.71 -26.39
CA ASN A 503 7.92 -3.58 -26.45
C ASN A 503 8.88 -3.76 -27.60
#